data_3bb50b2a447542c587449679306a0f0f
#
_entry.id   3bb50b2a447542c587449679306a0f0f
#
_cell.length_a   1.000
_cell.length_b   1.000
_cell.length_c   1.000
_cell.angle_alpha   90.00
_cell.angle_beta   90.00
_cell.angle_gamma   90.00
#
_symmetry.space_group_name_H-M   'P 1'
#
loop_
_entity.id
_entity.type
_entity.pdbx_description
1 polymer ?
#
loop_
_entity_poly.entity_id
_entity_poly.type
_entity_poly.pdbx_seq_one_letter_code
_entity_poly.pdbx_strand_id
1 'polypeptide(L)'
;MIEHHVDIQTTEGLMGSFICHPEEHGPFPIILFFMDAPGKREELHDMARRLATTGYYVVLPNLYYRTTDHFELDFETGSNVEEMFTLMAGIGNRMVVRDTEAILNFLKSDQNADEESI
;
A
#
# COMPACT_ATOMS: atom_id res chain seq x y z
N MET A 1 10.82 -6.78 13.50
CA MET A 1 9.96 -6.30 12.39
C MET A 1 10.32 -4.86 12.06
N ILE A 2 10.72 -4.63 10.84
CA ILE A 2 10.95 -3.28 10.32
C ILE A 2 9.63 -2.82 9.71
N GLU A 3 9.16 -1.64 10.09
CA GLU A 3 7.98 -1.05 9.48
C GLU A 3 8.10 0.47 9.40
N HIS A 4 7.59 1.05 8.34
CA HIS A 4 7.62 2.50 8.15
C HIS A 4 6.59 2.94 7.12
N HIS A 5 6.23 4.21 7.22
CA HIS A 5 5.40 4.88 6.22
C HIS A 5 6.32 5.67 5.30
N VAL A 6 6.09 5.56 3.99
CA VAL A 6 6.86 6.30 2.98
C VAL A 6 5.90 6.93 1.99
N ASP A 7 6.33 8.02 1.36
CA ASP A 7 5.62 8.61 0.25
C ASP A 7 6.33 8.22 -1.04
N ILE A 8 5.69 7.41 -1.85
CA ILE A 8 6.25 6.96 -3.12
C ILE A 8 5.88 7.97 -4.20
N GLN A 9 6.89 8.54 -4.86
CA GLN A 9 6.65 9.49 -5.94
C GLN A 9 6.12 8.79 -7.17
N THR A 10 4.98 9.27 -7.66
CA THR A 10 4.40 8.84 -8.92
C THR A 10 4.31 10.05 -9.86
N THR A 11 3.91 9.82 -11.10
CA THR A 11 3.69 10.93 -12.04
C THR A 11 2.49 11.80 -11.66
N GLU A 12 1.63 11.32 -10.77
CA GLU A 12 0.39 12.00 -10.38
C GLU A 12 0.38 12.47 -8.92
N GLY A 13 1.48 12.29 -8.21
CA GLY A 13 1.61 12.77 -6.84
C GLY A 13 2.36 11.80 -5.93
N LEU A 14 2.28 12.07 -4.63
CA LEU A 14 2.89 11.24 -3.61
C LEU A 14 1.89 10.21 -3.10
N MET A 15 2.24 8.95 -3.24
CA MET A 15 1.41 7.84 -2.80
C MET A 15 1.90 7.32 -1.45
N GLY A 16 1.19 7.70 -0.38
CA GLY A 16 1.52 7.24 0.97
C GLY A 16 1.38 5.72 1.04
N SER A 17 2.40 5.06 1.58
CA SER A 17 2.44 3.61 1.63
C SER A 17 2.99 3.12 2.95
N PHE A 18 2.46 1.97 3.40
CA PHE A 18 2.98 1.28 4.58
C PHE A 18 3.83 0.11 4.12
N ILE A 19 5.06 0.03 4.62
CA ILE A 19 6.00 -1.04 4.26
C ILE A 19 6.41 -1.76 5.53
N CYS A 20 6.41 -3.10 5.48
CA CYS A 20 6.94 -3.91 6.57
C CYS A 20 7.61 -5.17 6.05
N HIS A 21 8.65 -5.62 6.77
CA HIS A 21 9.41 -6.82 6.44
C HIS A 21 10.18 -7.28 7.69
N PRO A 22 10.66 -8.54 7.71
CA PRO A 22 11.52 -8.99 8.81
C PRO A 22 12.85 -8.24 8.85
N GLU A 23 13.52 -8.29 9.98
CA GLU A 23 14.80 -7.61 10.18
C GLU A 23 15.98 -8.31 9.52
N GLU A 24 15.97 -9.65 9.50
CA GLU A 24 17.10 -10.45 9.07
C GLU A 24 16.72 -11.49 8.03
N HIS A 25 17.71 -11.94 7.27
CA HIS A 25 17.60 -13.00 6.27
C HIS A 25 16.93 -12.59 4.95
N GLY A 26 16.97 -11.28 4.64
CA GLY A 26 16.55 -10.79 3.33
C GLY A 26 17.59 -11.07 2.24
N PRO A 27 17.31 -10.66 1.00
CA PRO A 27 16.10 -9.96 0.60
C PRO A 27 14.87 -10.86 0.62
N PHE A 28 13.68 -10.22 0.71
CA PHE A 28 12.42 -10.94 0.86
C PHE A 28 11.55 -10.80 -0.38
N PRO A 29 10.79 -11.86 -0.75
CA PRO A 29 9.80 -11.75 -1.82
C PRO A 29 8.79 -10.63 -1.52
N ILE A 30 8.36 -9.93 -2.55
CA ILE A 30 7.49 -8.78 -2.43
C ILE A 30 6.03 -9.20 -2.52
N ILE A 31 5.20 -8.72 -1.59
CA ILE A 31 3.74 -8.77 -1.69
C ILE A 31 3.23 -7.34 -1.85
N LEU A 32 2.55 -7.08 -2.95
CA LEU A 32 1.79 -5.84 -3.13
C LEU A 32 0.41 -6.09 -2.55
N PHE A 33 0.18 -5.58 -1.35
CA PHE A 33 -1.06 -5.79 -0.62
C PHE A 33 -1.98 -4.60 -0.84
N PHE A 34 -2.89 -4.74 -1.79
CA PHE A 34 -3.79 -3.65 -2.12
C PHE A 34 -4.91 -3.52 -1.10
N MET A 35 -5.22 -2.28 -0.75
CA MET A 35 -6.30 -1.99 0.18
C MET A 35 -7.66 -2.32 -0.43
N ASP A 36 -8.67 -2.44 0.44
CA ASP A 36 -10.07 -2.52 0.04
C ASP A 36 -10.70 -1.12 0.00
N ALA A 37 -11.98 -1.04 -0.35
CA ALA A 37 -12.68 0.23 -0.49
C ALA A 37 -12.68 1.09 0.78
N PRO A 38 -12.84 0.53 2.00
CA PRO A 38 -12.76 1.32 3.22
C PRO A 38 -11.43 2.03 3.47
N GLY A 39 -10.38 1.70 2.73
CA GLY A 39 -9.15 2.45 2.74
C GLY A 39 -8.02 1.85 3.56
N LYS A 40 -6.84 2.42 3.37
CA LYS A 40 -5.64 2.05 4.12
C LYS A 40 -5.82 2.48 5.58
N ARG A 41 -5.81 1.50 6.48
CA ARG A 41 -6.11 1.70 7.89
C ARG A 41 -5.38 0.67 8.75
N GLU A 42 -5.42 0.85 10.07
CA GLU A 42 -4.67 0.00 11.00
C GLU A 42 -5.00 -1.49 10.90
N GLU A 43 -6.25 -1.83 10.63
CA GLU A 43 -6.64 -3.22 10.41
C GLU A 43 -5.85 -3.86 9.27
N LEU A 44 -5.66 -3.12 8.16
CA LEU A 44 -4.86 -3.58 7.03
C LEU A 44 -3.36 -3.54 7.34
N HIS A 45 -2.91 -2.58 8.14
CA HIS A 45 -1.52 -2.56 8.61
C HIS A 45 -1.21 -3.82 9.41
N ASP A 46 -2.13 -4.27 10.27
CA ASP A 46 -1.96 -5.50 11.05
C ASP A 46 -1.91 -6.73 10.14
N MET A 47 -2.74 -6.78 9.11
CA MET A 47 -2.69 -7.87 8.13
C MET A 47 -1.34 -7.89 7.41
N ALA A 48 -0.83 -6.72 7.02
CA ALA A 48 0.48 -6.60 6.37
C ALA A 48 1.59 -7.11 7.29
N ARG A 49 1.54 -6.75 8.56
CA ARG A 49 2.52 -7.22 9.56
C ARG A 49 2.51 -8.74 9.68
N ARG A 50 1.32 -9.35 9.70
CA ARG A 50 1.19 -10.81 9.76
C ARG A 50 1.80 -11.48 8.54
N LEU A 51 1.56 -10.94 7.35
CA LEU A 51 2.18 -11.45 6.13
C LEU A 51 3.70 -11.32 6.21
N ALA A 52 4.20 -10.18 6.67
CA ALA A 52 5.63 -9.94 6.77
C ALA A 52 6.32 -10.90 7.73
N THR A 53 5.66 -11.29 8.84
CA THR A 53 6.25 -12.24 9.79
C THR A 53 6.54 -13.60 9.19
N THR A 54 5.91 -13.93 8.07
CA THR A 54 6.14 -15.21 7.37
C THR A 54 7.26 -15.13 6.34
N GLY A 55 7.95 -13.98 6.23
CA GLY A 55 9.13 -13.84 5.37
C GLY A 55 8.91 -13.03 4.11
N TYR A 56 7.99 -12.06 4.13
CA TYR A 56 7.71 -11.22 2.97
C TYR A 56 8.00 -9.75 3.22
N TYR A 57 8.32 -9.07 2.12
CA TYR A 57 8.39 -7.62 2.07
C TYR A 57 7.04 -7.13 1.58
N VAL A 58 6.26 -6.49 2.45
CA VAL A 58 4.86 -6.13 2.15
C VAL A 58 4.74 -4.64 1.94
N VAL A 59 4.09 -4.25 0.84
CA VAL A 59 3.78 -2.86 0.53
C VAL A 59 2.27 -2.69 0.46
N LEU A 60 1.74 -1.79 1.28
CA LEU A 60 0.31 -1.44 1.32
C LEU A 60 0.17 0.03 0.94
N PRO A 61 -0.16 0.33 -0.32
CA PRO A 61 -0.29 1.71 -0.77
C PRO A 61 -1.69 2.29 -0.51
N ASN A 62 -1.74 3.61 -0.35
CA ASN A 62 -2.99 4.35 -0.40
C ASN A 62 -3.37 4.57 -1.87
N LEU A 63 -4.28 3.77 -2.39
CA LEU A 63 -4.70 3.86 -3.79
C LEU A 63 -5.58 5.09 -4.09
N TYR A 64 -6.03 5.79 -3.05
CA TYR A 64 -6.81 7.03 -3.21
C TYR A 64 -5.93 8.29 -3.22
N TYR A 65 -4.62 8.15 -3.34
CA TYR A 65 -3.67 9.26 -3.17
C TYR A 65 -3.87 10.43 -4.14
N ARG A 66 -4.44 10.18 -5.30
CA ARG A 66 -4.73 11.25 -6.28
C ARG A 66 -5.74 12.25 -5.75
N THR A 67 -6.61 11.80 -4.86
CA THR A 67 -7.72 12.59 -4.32
C THR A 67 -7.50 12.96 -2.86
N THR A 68 -6.97 12.04 -2.06
CA THR A 68 -6.81 12.28 -0.62
C THR A 68 -5.59 11.54 -0.06
N ASP A 69 -4.92 12.19 0.88
CA ASP A 69 -3.76 11.58 1.57
C ASP A 69 -4.19 10.51 2.55
N HIS A 70 -5.42 10.57 3.03
CA HIS A 70 -5.96 9.61 3.98
C HIS A 70 -7.46 9.50 3.82
N PHE A 71 -7.94 8.28 3.75
CA PHE A 71 -9.36 7.94 3.83
C PHE A 71 -9.53 6.66 4.62
N GLU A 72 -10.45 6.70 5.57
CA GLU A 72 -10.85 5.54 6.33
C GLU A 72 -12.36 5.59 6.52
N LEU A 73 -13.05 4.50 6.14
CA LEU A 73 -14.49 4.43 6.32
C LEU A 73 -14.84 4.40 7.81
N ASP A 74 -15.84 5.19 8.21
CA ASP A 74 -16.40 5.12 9.54
C ASP A 74 -17.42 3.97 9.57
N PHE A 75 -16.98 2.82 10.08
CA PHE A 75 -17.83 1.63 10.15
C PHE A 75 -18.97 1.75 11.17
N GLU A 76 -18.85 2.63 12.15
CA GLU A 76 -19.87 2.78 13.18
C GLU A 76 -21.08 3.54 12.67
N THR A 77 -20.85 4.64 11.95
CA THR A 77 -21.92 5.52 11.50
C THR A 77 -22.21 5.43 10.01
N GLY A 78 -21.22 4.99 9.21
CA GLY A 78 -21.31 5.01 7.76
C GLY A 78 -21.42 6.42 7.18
N SER A 79 -21.07 7.45 7.98
CA SER A 79 -21.27 8.85 7.61
C SER A 79 -20.51 9.27 6.35
N ASN A 80 -19.40 8.59 6.02
CA ASN A 80 -18.58 8.89 4.85
C ASN A 80 -18.64 7.81 3.75
N VAL A 81 -19.70 7.01 3.74
CA VAL A 81 -19.85 5.94 2.74
C VAL A 81 -19.97 6.48 1.32
N GLU A 82 -20.61 7.63 1.14
CA GLU A 82 -20.73 8.25 -0.18
C GLU A 82 -19.38 8.72 -0.70
N GLU A 83 -18.55 9.28 0.18
CA GLU A 83 -17.17 9.64 -0.16
C GLU A 83 -16.39 8.41 -0.63
N MET A 84 -16.57 7.29 0.07
CA MET A 84 -15.94 6.02 -0.33
C MET A 84 -16.32 5.63 -1.76
N PHE A 85 -17.61 5.67 -2.09
CA PHE A 85 -18.08 5.34 -3.44
C PHE A 85 -17.51 6.30 -4.50
N THR A 86 -17.40 7.57 -4.17
CA THR A 86 -16.79 8.55 -5.06
C THR A 86 -15.32 8.24 -5.31
N LEU A 87 -14.57 7.89 -4.26
CA LEU A 87 -13.16 7.52 -4.37
C LEU A 87 -12.99 6.26 -5.20
N MET A 88 -13.81 5.23 -4.95
CA MET A 88 -13.79 3.99 -5.72
C MET A 88 -14.01 4.22 -7.21
N ALA A 89 -14.97 5.08 -7.55
CA ALA A 89 -15.29 5.39 -8.92
C ALA A 89 -14.13 6.07 -9.66
N GLY A 90 -13.21 6.69 -8.93
CA GLY A 90 -12.04 7.36 -9.49
C GLY A 90 -10.85 6.45 -9.75
N ILE A 91 -10.92 5.17 -9.36
CA ILE A 91 -9.83 4.21 -9.55
C ILE A 91 -10.16 3.27 -10.70
N GLY A 92 -9.22 3.12 -11.64
CA GLY A 92 -9.33 2.17 -12.74
C GLY A 92 -8.11 1.28 -12.81
N ASN A 93 -8.22 0.16 -13.54
CA ASN A 93 -7.15 -0.82 -13.64
C ASN A 93 -5.84 -0.23 -14.17
N ARG A 94 -5.91 0.68 -15.12
CA ARG A 94 -4.72 1.34 -15.69
C ARG A 94 -3.98 2.16 -14.63
N MET A 95 -4.74 2.82 -13.75
CA MET A 95 -4.15 3.61 -12.66
C MET A 95 -3.42 2.71 -11.68
N VAL A 96 -4.02 1.57 -11.32
CA VAL A 96 -3.40 0.61 -10.41
C VAL A 96 -2.12 0.02 -11.02
N VAL A 97 -2.12 -0.27 -12.32
CA VAL A 97 -0.91 -0.75 -13.02
C VAL A 97 0.20 0.30 -12.96
N ARG A 98 -0.11 1.57 -13.22
CA ARG A 98 0.88 2.66 -13.12
C ARG A 98 1.41 2.82 -11.70
N ASP A 99 0.52 2.70 -10.71
CA ASP A 99 0.91 2.79 -9.31
C ASP A 99 1.83 1.63 -8.93
N THR A 100 1.52 0.43 -9.44
CA THR A 100 2.36 -0.75 -9.24
C THR A 100 3.75 -0.54 -9.85
N GLU A 101 3.83 0.00 -11.06
CA GLU A 101 5.11 0.32 -11.70
C GLU A 101 5.93 1.31 -10.86
N ALA A 102 5.27 2.34 -10.31
CA ALA A 102 5.93 3.31 -9.44
C ALA A 102 6.46 2.65 -8.17
N ILE A 103 5.69 1.74 -7.56
CA ILE A 103 6.12 0.99 -6.38
C ILE A 103 7.34 0.15 -6.70
N LEU A 104 7.29 -0.64 -7.77
CA LEU A 104 8.39 -1.53 -8.15
C LEU A 104 9.65 -0.73 -8.48
N ASN A 105 9.50 0.40 -9.13
CA ASN A 105 10.64 1.28 -9.40
C ASN A 105 11.26 1.84 -8.11
N PHE A 106 10.42 2.22 -7.15
CA PHE A 106 10.88 2.67 -5.84
C PHE A 106 11.67 1.58 -5.11
N LEU A 107 11.21 0.33 -5.19
CA LEU A 107 11.83 -0.80 -4.49
C LEU A 107 13.16 -1.24 -5.07
N LYS A 108 13.52 -0.83 -6.27
CA LYS A 108 14.81 -1.17 -6.89
C LYS A 108 16.01 -0.73 -6.06
N SER A 109 15.84 0.33 -5.28
CA SER A 109 16.91 0.85 -4.42
C SER A 109 16.88 0.26 -3.01
N ASP A 110 15.89 -0.57 -2.68
CA ASP A 110 15.79 -1.19 -1.36
C ASP A 110 16.34 -2.61 -1.40
N GLN A 111 17.51 -2.80 -0.76
CA GLN A 111 18.18 -4.10 -0.72
C GLN A 111 17.41 -5.19 0.04
N ASN A 112 16.39 -4.84 0.81
CA ASN A 112 15.57 -5.80 1.54
C ASN A 112 14.45 -6.40 0.69
N ALA A 113 14.17 -5.81 -0.46
CA ALA A 113 13.15 -6.28 -1.38
C ALA A 113 13.76 -7.09 -2.51
N ASP A 114 13.25 -8.30 -2.73
CA ASP A 114 13.67 -9.14 -3.85
C ASP A 114 12.77 -8.84 -5.05
N GLU A 115 13.24 -7.96 -5.93
CA GLU A 115 12.48 -7.51 -7.09
C GLU A 115 12.24 -8.59 -8.14
N GLU A 116 12.92 -9.72 -8.05
CA GLU A 116 12.71 -10.85 -8.94
C GLU A 116 11.59 -11.78 -8.47
N SER A 117 11.09 -11.57 -7.25
CA SER A 117 10.08 -12.42 -6.62
C SER A 117 8.93 -11.56 -6.09
N ILE A 118 7.91 -11.44 -6.92
CA ILE A 118 6.74 -10.61 -6.62
C ILE A 118 5.48 -11.46 -6.67
#